data_98d38dce09c4939f31c0aac7948cf18a
#
_entry.id   98d38dce09c4939f31c0aac7948cf18a
#
_cell.length_a   1.000
_cell.length_b   1.000
_cell.length_c   1.000
_cell.angle_alpha   90.00
_cell.angle_beta   90.00
_cell.angle_gamma   90.00
#
_symmetry.space_group_name_H-M   'P 1'
#
loop_
_entity.id
_entity.type
_entity.pdbx_description
1 polymer ?
#
loop_
_entity_poly.entity_id
_entity_poly.type
_entity_poly.pdbx_seq_one_letter_code
_entity_poly.pdbx_strand_id
1 'polypeptide(L)'
;MTAPHRKRPADADGPGSPELAVVVPLHDEAENIGPLVDEIAAALDGRVDYEIVYVDDGSDDDTPRRLRECAARVPRLRHVRHRRRAGQSAAIATGVRRARAPVIATLDGDGQNDPGDIVRLLSILEEAGERDRLMVVGLRAKRRD
;
A
#
# COMPACT_ATOMS: atom_id res chain seq x y z
N MET A 1 5.88 -3.33 5.77
CA MET A 1 6.70 -2.22 6.34
C MET A 1 5.84 -0.97 6.39
N THR A 2 5.85 -0.25 7.49
CA THR A 2 5.06 0.97 7.66
C THR A 2 6.00 2.18 7.66
N ALA A 3 5.77 3.16 6.79
CA ALA A 3 6.57 4.38 6.73
C ALA A 3 6.14 5.38 7.83
N PRO A 4 7.05 6.25 8.32
CA PRO A 4 6.68 7.27 9.28
C PRO A 4 5.67 8.24 8.66
N HIS A 5 4.62 8.50 9.40
CA HIS A 5 3.54 9.37 8.96
C HIS A 5 3.98 10.85 8.95
N ARG A 6 3.77 11.53 7.85
CA ARG A 6 3.74 13.00 7.82
C ARG A 6 2.31 13.45 8.10
N LYS A 7 2.13 14.27 9.12
CA LYS A 7 0.84 14.90 9.39
C LYS A 7 0.35 15.60 8.12
N ARG A 8 -0.79 15.17 7.63
CA ARG A 8 -1.41 15.71 6.43
C ARG A 8 -2.23 16.95 6.73
N PRO A 9 -2.56 17.77 5.73
CA PRO A 9 -3.56 18.83 5.89
C PRO A 9 -4.85 18.27 6.49
N ALA A 10 -5.53 19.07 7.28
CA ALA A 10 -6.73 18.71 8.06
C ALA A 10 -7.87 18.05 7.23
N ASP A 11 -7.86 18.25 5.93
CA ASP A 11 -8.85 17.68 5.00
C ASP A 11 -8.72 16.17 4.80
N ALA A 12 -7.59 15.59 5.18
CA ALA A 12 -7.33 14.15 5.04
C ALA A 12 -7.98 13.31 6.16
N ASP A 13 -8.33 13.92 7.27
CA ASP A 13 -8.90 13.27 8.45
C ASP A 13 -10.42 13.47 8.57
N GLY A 14 -11.08 13.86 7.48
CA GLY A 14 -12.53 14.05 7.44
C GLY A 14 -13.32 12.74 7.55
N PRO A 15 -14.63 12.83 7.91
CA PRO A 15 -15.50 11.66 7.92
C PRO A 15 -15.50 10.95 6.55
N GLY A 16 -15.15 9.65 6.53
CA GLY A 16 -15.05 8.85 5.29
C GLY A 16 -13.63 8.73 4.72
N SER A 17 -12.62 9.33 5.37
CA SER A 17 -11.21 9.06 5.01
C SER A 17 -10.77 7.71 5.55
N PRO A 18 -10.00 6.91 4.76
CA PRO A 18 -9.48 5.64 5.24
C PRO A 18 -8.47 5.84 6.38
N GLU A 19 -8.36 4.86 7.26
CA GLU A 19 -7.40 4.86 8.36
C GLU A 19 -6.00 4.41 7.92
N LEU A 20 -5.95 3.55 6.90
CA LEU A 20 -4.73 2.92 6.39
C LEU A 20 -4.67 3.04 4.88
N ALA A 21 -3.52 3.40 4.34
CA ALA A 21 -3.21 3.28 2.93
C ALA A 21 -2.16 2.20 2.70
N VAL A 22 -2.49 1.22 1.87
CA VAL A 22 -1.54 0.21 1.41
C VAL A 22 -0.93 0.71 0.11
N VAL A 23 0.33 1.13 0.15
CA VAL A 23 1.08 1.63 -1.00
C VAL A 23 1.86 0.49 -1.62
N VAL A 24 1.61 0.23 -2.90
CA VAL A 24 2.24 -0.86 -3.64
C VAL A 24 2.96 -0.29 -4.87
N PRO A 25 4.28 -0.12 -4.80
CA PRO A 25 5.08 0.19 -5.98
C PRO A 25 5.23 -1.06 -6.83
N LEU A 26 5.11 -0.92 -8.14
CA LEU A 26 5.32 -2.04 -9.06
C LEU A 26 5.90 -1.60 -10.40
N HIS A 27 6.57 -2.55 -11.05
CA HIS A 27 7.09 -2.41 -12.40
C HIS A 27 7.03 -3.78 -13.08
N ASP A 28 6.32 -3.88 -14.21
CA ASP A 28 6.14 -5.11 -14.98
C ASP A 28 5.65 -6.31 -14.14
N GLU A 29 4.61 -6.10 -13.33
CA GLU A 29 4.02 -7.09 -12.41
C GLU A 29 2.54 -7.35 -12.70
N ALA A 30 2.14 -7.32 -13.97
CA ALA A 30 0.74 -7.45 -14.38
C ALA A 30 0.03 -8.66 -13.77
N GLU A 31 0.70 -9.82 -13.73
CA GLU A 31 0.14 -11.08 -13.25
C GLU A 31 -0.13 -11.10 -11.74
N ASN A 32 0.60 -10.30 -10.96
CA ASN A 32 0.51 -10.28 -9.50
C ASN A 32 -0.54 -9.30 -8.97
N ILE A 33 -1.11 -8.42 -9.79
CA ILE A 33 -2.04 -7.38 -9.36
C ILE A 33 -3.32 -7.98 -8.77
N GLY A 34 -4.04 -8.80 -9.53
CA GLY A 34 -5.27 -9.42 -9.08
C GLY A 34 -5.11 -10.25 -7.81
N PRO A 35 -4.19 -11.23 -7.79
CA PRO A 35 -3.92 -12.02 -6.59
C PRO A 35 -3.56 -11.20 -5.36
N LEU A 36 -2.73 -10.17 -5.50
CA LEU A 36 -2.33 -9.33 -4.37
C LEU A 36 -3.49 -8.49 -3.84
N VAL A 37 -4.31 -7.93 -4.72
CA VAL A 37 -5.52 -7.20 -4.31
C VAL A 37 -6.47 -8.10 -3.52
N ASP A 38 -6.66 -9.34 -3.97
CA ASP A 38 -7.49 -10.33 -3.27
C ASP A 38 -6.92 -10.68 -1.89
N GLU A 39 -5.60 -10.84 -1.78
CA GLU A 39 -4.93 -11.11 -0.51
C GLU A 39 -5.04 -9.93 0.46
N ILE A 40 -4.90 -8.70 -0.03
CA ILE A 40 -5.08 -7.49 0.78
C ILE A 40 -6.53 -7.42 1.29
N ALA A 41 -7.49 -7.64 0.44
CA ALA A 41 -8.90 -7.65 0.83
C ALA A 41 -9.18 -8.73 1.88
N ALA A 42 -8.68 -9.94 1.69
CA ALA A 42 -8.85 -11.03 2.65
C ALA A 42 -8.24 -10.70 4.02
N ALA A 43 -7.13 -9.98 4.06
CA ALA A 43 -6.46 -9.60 5.29
C ALA A 43 -7.14 -8.44 6.02
N LEU A 44 -7.68 -7.45 5.29
CA LEU A 44 -8.09 -6.17 5.84
C LEU A 44 -9.61 -5.93 5.89
N ASP A 45 -10.39 -6.58 5.03
CA ASP A 45 -11.84 -6.38 5.00
C ASP A 45 -12.49 -6.68 6.38
N GLY A 46 -13.31 -5.74 6.83
CA GLY A 46 -13.98 -5.83 8.12
C GLY A 46 -13.10 -5.60 9.35
N ARG A 47 -11.81 -5.33 9.18
CA ARG A 47 -10.85 -5.11 10.28
C ARG A 47 -10.37 -3.68 10.37
N VAL A 48 -10.17 -3.02 9.25
CA VAL A 48 -9.71 -1.64 9.18
C VAL A 48 -10.30 -0.98 7.94
N ASP A 49 -10.57 0.30 7.99
CA ASP A 49 -10.93 1.08 6.81
C ASP A 49 -9.65 1.46 6.06
N TYR A 50 -9.51 1.00 4.82
CA TYR A 50 -8.27 1.12 4.06
C TYR A 50 -8.51 1.54 2.61
N GLU A 51 -7.46 2.08 2.01
CA GLU A 51 -7.30 2.27 0.57
C GLU A 51 -6.07 1.53 0.07
N ILE A 52 -6.08 1.18 -1.21
CA ILE A 52 -4.91 0.62 -1.90
C ILE A 52 -4.45 1.66 -2.91
N VAL A 53 -3.18 2.02 -2.86
CA VAL A 53 -2.56 2.97 -3.80
C VAL A 53 -1.44 2.25 -4.54
N TYR A 54 -1.71 1.84 -5.76
CA TYR A 54 -0.70 1.31 -6.66
C TYR A 54 0.04 2.43 -7.35
N VAL A 55 1.34 2.30 -7.43
CA VAL A 55 2.19 3.20 -8.23
C VAL A 55 2.90 2.38 -9.29
N ASP A 56 2.48 2.57 -10.54
CA ASP A 56 3.12 1.97 -11.69
C ASP A 56 4.35 2.77 -12.08
N ASP A 57 5.50 2.20 -11.86
CA ASP A 57 6.79 2.84 -12.12
C ASP A 57 7.23 2.67 -13.58
N GLY A 58 6.40 3.13 -14.50
CA GLY A 58 6.72 3.15 -15.92
C GLY A 58 6.77 1.77 -16.57
N SER A 59 5.82 0.88 -16.25
CA SER A 59 5.76 -0.46 -16.85
C SER A 59 5.55 -0.43 -18.35
N ASP A 60 6.18 -1.39 -19.04
CA ASP A 60 6.08 -1.59 -20.49
C ASP A 60 5.15 -2.75 -20.87
N ASP A 61 4.68 -3.53 -19.89
CA ASP A 61 3.77 -4.67 -20.07
C ASP A 61 2.29 -4.27 -19.92
N ASP A 62 1.42 -5.26 -19.65
CA ASP A 62 0.00 -5.06 -19.42
C ASP A 62 -0.35 -4.45 -18.04
N THR A 63 0.63 -4.10 -17.22
CA THR A 63 0.40 -3.56 -15.87
C THR A 63 -0.60 -2.39 -15.87
N PRO A 64 -0.49 -1.35 -16.73
CA PRO A 64 -1.44 -0.24 -16.73
C PRO A 64 -2.88 -0.68 -17.01
N ARG A 65 -3.07 -1.60 -17.93
CA ARG A 65 -4.40 -2.13 -18.27
C ARG A 65 -4.99 -2.92 -17.11
N ARG A 66 -4.19 -3.79 -16.50
CA ARG A 66 -4.63 -4.60 -15.34
C ARG A 66 -5.01 -3.73 -14.14
N LEU A 67 -4.27 -2.67 -13.89
CA LEU A 67 -4.62 -1.71 -12.84
C LEU A 67 -5.95 -1.02 -13.11
N ARG A 68 -6.21 -0.59 -14.34
CA ARG A 68 -7.51 0.02 -14.70
C ARG A 68 -8.65 -0.97 -14.53
N GLU A 69 -8.48 -2.21 -14.95
CA GLU A 69 -9.50 -3.27 -14.79
C GLU A 69 -9.78 -3.55 -13.32
N CYS A 70 -8.75 -3.67 -12.49
CA CYS A 70 -8.91 -3.87 -11.05
C CYS A 70 -9.57 -2.66 -10.37
N ALA A 71 -9.16 -1.45 -10.71
CA ALA A 71 -9.74 -0.23 -10.13
C ALA A 71 -11.23 -0.08 -10.46
N ALA A 72 -11.67 -0.55 -11.64
CA ALA A 72 -13.09 -0.54 -12.01
C ALA A 72 -13.93 -1.48 -11.14
N ARG A 73 -13.35 -2.55 -10.60
CA ARG A 73 -14.03 -3.55 -9.76
C ARG A 73 -13.86 -3.32 -8.26
N VAL A 74 -12.78 -2.66 -7.86
CA VAL A 74 -12.38 -2.50 -6.46
C VAL A 74 -12.38 -1.01 -6.10
N PRO A 75 -13.44 -0.49 -5.47
CA PRO A 75 -13.56 0.94 -5.17
C PRO A 75 -12.47 1.49 -4.26
N ARG A 76 -11.85 0.63 -3.45
CA ARG A 76 -10.76 1.00 -2.53
C ARG A 76 -9.43 1.20 -3.25
N LEU A 77 -9.32 0.78 -4.51
CA LEU A 77 -8.07 0.81 -5.27
C LEU A 77 -7.98 2.07 -6.12
N ARG A 78 -6.89 2.79 -5.95
CA ARG A 78 -6.48 3.89 -6.82
C ARG A 78 -5.10 3.59 -7.37
N HIS A 79 -4.78 4.14 -8.52
CA HIS A 79 -3.46 3.97 -9.12
C HIS A 79 -2.96 5.25 -9.77
N VAL A 80 -1.65 5.34 -9.83
CA VAL A 80 -0.92 6.44 -10.44
C VAL A 80 0.21 5.84 -11.28
N ARG A 81 0.56 6.48 -12.39
CA ARG A 81 1.63 6.02 -13.27
C ARG A 81 2.70 7.08 -13.43
N HIS A 82 3.96 6.67 -13.27
CA HIS A 82 5.11 7.45 -13.68
C HIS A 82 5.27 7.40 -15.21
N ARG A 83 5.64 8.51 -15.83
CA ARG A 83 5.92 8.55 -17.28
C ARG A 83 7.15 7.72 -17.63
N ARG A 84 8.12 7.65 -16.72
CA ARG A 84 9.36 6.90 -16.84
C ARG A 84 9.64 6.17 -15.55
N ARG A 85 10.37 5.08 -15.66
CA ARG A 85 10.87 4.37 -14.49
C ARG A 85 11.77 5.28 -13.67
N ALA A 86 11.40 5.49 -12.41
CA ALA A 86 12.11 6.37 -11.47
C ALA A 86 12.71 5.62 -10.28
N GLY A 87 12.38 4.33 -10.12
CA GLY A 87 12.82 3.47 -9.04
C GLY A 87 11.80 3.30 -7.92
N GLN A 88 11.99 2.26 -7.13
CA GLN A 88 11.07 1.87 -6.06
C GLN A 88 10.88 2.98 -5.02
N SER A 89 11.96 3.63 -4.58
CA SER A 89 11.88 4.71 -3.60
C SER A 89 11.04 5.90 -4.10
N ALA A 90 11.18 6.26 -5.37
CA ALA A 90 10.38 7.32 -5.98
C ALA A 90 8.90 6.91 -6.08
N ALA A 91 8.62 5.65 -6.41
CA ALA A 91 7.26 5.11 -6.48
C ALA A 91 6.59 5.11 -5.10
N ILE A 92 7.30 4.68 -4.05
CA ILE A 92 6.80 4.75 -2.67
C ILE A 92 6.51 6.20 -2.28
N ALA A 93 7.40 7.12 -2.56
CA ALA A 93 7.20 8.55 -2.27
C ALA A 93 5.96 9.11 -2.99
N THR A 94 5.75 8.74 -4.24
CA THR A 94 4.55 9.11 -4.98
C THR A 94 3.29 8.55 -4.31
N GLY A 95 3.30 7.28 -3.93
CA GLY A 95 2.18 6.63 -3.26
C GLY A 95 1.85 7.29 -1.92
N VAL A 96 2.86 7.61 -1.14
CA VAL A 96 2.67 8.31 0.15
C VAL A 96 2.03 9.70 -0.05
N ARG A 97 2.46 10.44 -1.05
CA ARG A 97 1.86 11.75 -1.38
C ARG A 97 0.41 11.63 -1.84
N ARG A 98 0.06 10.56 -2.53
CA ARG A 98 -1.30 10.31 -3.04
C ARG A 98 -2.23 9.66 -2.04
N ALA A 99 -1.69 9.01 -1.02
CA ALA A 99 -2.49 8.36 0.01
C ALA A 99 -3.33 9.40 0.79
N ARG A 100 -4.54 9.03 1.16
CA ARG A 100 -5.47 9.85 1.97
C ARG A 100 -5.42 9.50 3.44
N ALA A 101 -4.95 8.30 3.76
CA ALA A 101 -4.90 7.80 5.12
C ALA A 101 -3.73 8.37 5.93
N PRO A 102 -3.89 8.48 7.26
CA PRO A 102 -2.81 8.93 8.14
C PRO A 102 -1.73 7.88 8.36
N VAL A 103 -2.02 6.61 8.16
CA VAL A 103 -1.07 5.51 8.32
C VAL A 103 -0.78 4.87 6.97
N ILE A 104 0.49 4.60 6.70
CA ILE A 104 0.94 4.01 5.45
C ILE A 104 1.56 2.63 5.72
N ALA A 105 1.09 1.63 5.02
CA ALA A 105 1.76 0.33 4.90
C ALA A 105 2.27 0.18 3.48
N THR A 106 3.49 -0.34 3.32
CA THR A 106 4.05 -0.62 1.99
C THR A 106 4.16 -2.12 1.77
N LEU A 107 3.81 -2.56 0.59
CA LEU A 107 3.99 -3.93 0.10
C LEU A 107 4.71 -3.89 -1.24
N ASP A 108 5.55 -4.91 -1.49
CA ASP A 108 6.13 -5.11 -2.81
C ASP A 108 5.09 -5.70 -3.77
N GLY A 109 5.08 -5.25 -5.02
CA GLY A 109 4.12 -5.69 -6.04
C GLY A 109 4.36 -7.11 -6.56
N ASP A 110 5.43 -7.77 -6.15
CA ASP A 110 5.83 -9.12 -6.58
C ASP A 110 5.09 -10.27 -5.86
N GLY A 111 4.23 -9.95 -4.88
CA GLY A 111 3.47 -10.94 -4.12
C GLY A 111 4.28 -11.69 -3.05
N GLN A 112 5.51 -11.29 -2.76
CA GLN A 112 6.38 -11.97 -1.77
C GLN A 112 6.10 -11.57 -0.33
N ASN A 113 5.37 -10.49 -0.09
CA ASN A 113 4.96 -10.07 1.24
C ASN A 113 3.59 -10.64 1.58
N ASP A 114 3.38 -10.95 2.87
CA ASP A 114 2.07 -11.37 3.38
C ASP A 114 1.28 -10.16 3.87
N PRO A 115 0.16 -9.78 3.20
CA PRO A 115 -0.69 -8.70 3.67
C PRO A 115 -1.25 -8.91 5.10
N GLY A 116 -1.35 -10.14 5.57
CA GLY A 116 -1.75 -10.45 6.94
C GLY A 116 -0.85 -9.84 8.00
N ASP A 117 0.42 -9.62 7.70
CA ASP A 117 1.36 -8.96 8.61
C ASP A 117 1.02 -7.48 8.85
N ILE A 118 0.30 -6.84 7.95
CA ILE A 118 -0.11 -5.43 8.11
C ILE A 118 -0.95 -5.25 9.36
N VAL A 119 -1.89 -6.17 9.63
CA VAL A 119 -2.76 -6.09 10.81
C VAL A 119 -1.95 -6.15 12.10
N ARG A 120 -0.96 -7.03 12.17
CA ARG A 120 -0.07 -7.15 13.32
C ARG A 120 0.80 -5.90 13.50
N LEU A 121 1.39 -5.40 12.42
CA LEU A 121 2.21 -4.19 12.45
C LEU A 121 1.38 -2.96 12.85
N LEU A 122 0.16 -2.86 12.38
CA LEU A 122 -0.77 -1.79 12.73
C LEU A 122 -1.12 -1.83 14.22
N SER A 123 -1.39 -3.01 14.77
CA SER A 123 -1.64 -3.19 16.20
C SER A 123 -0.46 -2.74 17.06
N ILE A 124 0.76 -3.10 16.67
CA ILE A 124 1.98 -2.66 17.37
C ILE A 124 2.11 -1.14 17.34
N LEU A 125 1.85 -0.53 16.18
CA LEU A 125 1.90 0.92 16.02
C LEU A 125 0.87 1.63 16.90
N GLU A 126 -0.35 1.11 16.98
CA GLU A 126 -1.44 1.64 17.82
C GLU A 126 -1.14 1.52 19.31
N GLU A 127 -0.62 0.38 19.77
CA GLU A 127 -0.23 0.15 21.15
C GLU A 127 0.89 1.09 21.62
N ALA A 128 1.79 1.47 20.74
CA ALA A 128 2.88 2.37 21.06
C ALA A 128 2.42 3.83 21.34
N GLY A 129 1.23 4.22 20.87
CA GLY A 129 0.62 5.55 21.17
C GLY A 129 1.26 6.76 20.53
N GLU A 130 2.39 6.59 19.84
CA GLU A 130 3.12 7.69 19.17
C GLU A 130 3.10 7.53 17.64
N ARG A 131 1.91 7.42 17.08
CA ARG A 131 1.69 7.16 15.64
C ARG A 131 2.50 8.05 14.70
N ASP A 132 2.65 9.31 15.06
CA ASP A 132 3.26 10.31 14.17
C ASP A 132 4.79 10.20 14.09
N ARG A 133 5.40 9.40 14.94
CA ARG A 133 6.86 9.34 15.11
C ARG A 133 7.44 7.95 14.94
N LEU A 134 6.59 6.93 14.75
CA LEU A 134 7.03 5.55 14.74
C LEU A 134 6.97 4.94 13.35
N MET A 135 7.97 4.16 13.06
CA MET A 135 8.00 3.21 11.97
C MET A 135 8.10 1.79 12.52
N VAL A 136 7.18 0.93 12.13
CA VAL A 136 7.22 -0.49 12.49
C VAL A 136 7.61 -1.29 11.27
N VAL A 137 8.63 -2.12 11.39
CA VAL A 137 9.18 -2.92 10.28
C VAL A 137 9.05 -4.40 10.62
N GLY A 138 8.43 -5.15 9.72
CA GLY A 138 8.45 -6.60 9.76
C GLY A 138 9.81 -7.12 9.31
N LEU A 139 10.48 -7.87 10.16
CA LEU A 139 11.70 -8.55 9.79
C LEU A 139 11.37 -9.88 9.14
N ARG A 140 11.98 -10.13 7.99
CA ARG A 140 11.86 -11.43 7.32
C ARG A 140 12.56 -12.48 8.20
N ALA A 141 11.80 -13.43 8.77
CA ALA A 141 12.40 -14.58 9.41
C ALA A 141 13.26 -15.34 8.40
N LYS A 142 14.42 -15.88 8.84
CA LYS A 142 15.26 -16.71 7.99
C LYS A 142 14.41 -17.78 7.31
N ARG A 143 14.46 -17.85 5.97
CA ARG A 143 13.93 -19.00 5.25
C ARG A 143 14.57 -20.25 5.89
N ARG A 144 13.72 -21.15 6.34
CA ARG A 144 14.16 -22.53 6.51
C ARG A 144 14.19 -23.09 5.09
N ASP A 145 15.41 -23.21 4.58
CA ASP A 145 15.63 -23.94 3.34
C ASP A 145 15.26 -25.43 3.55
#